data_9407a08e0fd37346acda9054fa33dc74
#
_entry.id   9407a08e0fd37346acda9054fa33dc74
#
_cell.length_a   1.000
_cell.length_b   1.000
_cell.length_c   1.000
_cell.angle_alpha   90.00
_cell.angle_beta   90.00
_cell.angle_gamma   90.00
#
_symmetry.space_group_name_H-M   'P 1'
#
loop_
_entity.id
_entity.type
_entity.pdbx_description
1 polymer ?
#
loop_
_entity_poly.entity_id
_entity_poly.type
_entity_poly.pdbx_seq_one_letter_code
_entity_poly.pdbx_strand_id
1 'polypeptide(L)'
;MLSDYFAVEPKIVELLETNKDILAVNTPFSVDDMLQITNIAPALNVIYVGDRVGDSVGQGQANTVTQQWLIVLAVRDASSQLDQTTSIRKQADPLIRELLNKMKGFNPNVAGFRPFVRVDPGVQIGSSAGFAYFPFLFETKFIG
;
A
#
# COMPACT_ATOMS: atom_id res chain seq x y z
N MET A 1 -0.61 -7.21 -24.21
CA MET A 1 0.08 -8.20 -23.38
C MET A 1 0.96 -7.50 -22.35
N LEU A 2 1.00 -8.02 -21.15
CA LEU A 2 1.85 -7.45 -20.11
C LEU A 2 3.31 -7.74 -20.42
N SER A 3 4.17 -6.74 -20.26
CA SER A 3 5.62 -6.90 -20.33
C SER A 3 6.21 -7.15 -18.93
N ASP A 4 5.52 -6.74 -17.88
CA ASP A 4 5.98 -6.88 -16.49
C ASP A 4 4.76 -6.97 -15.58
N TYR A 5 4.65 -8.07 -14.86
CA TYR A 5 3.52 -8.34 -13.97
C TYR A 5 3.46 -7.36 -12.79
N PHE A 6 4.60 -6.86 -12.33
CA PHE A 6 4.71 -5.94 -11.20
C PHE A 6 5.13 -4.54 -11.64
N ALA A 7 4.79 -4.17 -12.87
CA ALA A 7 5.23 -2.88 -13.44
C ALA A 7 4.68 -1.67 -12.67
N VAL A 8 3.58 -1.83 -11.92
CA VAL A 8 3.01 -0.73 -11.16
C VAL A 8 3.75 -0.44 -9.84
N GLU A 9 4.52 -1.41 -9.32
CA GLU A 9 5.21 -1.23 -8.05
C GLU A 9 6.14 -0.01 -8.04
N PRO A 10 7.08 0.13 -8.99
CA PRO A 10 7.95 1.31 -9.00
C PRO A 10 7.17 2.62 -9.18
N LYS A 11 6.02 2.57 -9.84
CA LYS A 11 5.17 3.76 -10.01
C LYS A 11 4.54 4.18 -8.70
N ILE A 12 4.09 3.22 -7.89
CA ILE A 12 3.57 3.49 -6.55
C ILE A 12 4.67 4.09 -5.67
N VAL A 13 5.84 3.46 -5.65
CA VAL A 13 6.98 3.90 -4.84
C VAL A 13 7.36 5.34 -5.21
N GLU A 14 7.50 5.62 -6.50
CA GLU A 14 7.85 6.95 -7.00
C GLU A 14 6.84 8.00 -6.56
N LEU A 15 5.53 7.68 -6.66
CA LEU A 15 4.48 8.57 -6.23
C LEU A 15 4.57 8.88 -4.73
N LEU A 16 4.77 7.84 -3.91
CA LEU A 16 4.80 7.99 -2.45
C LEU A 16 6.05 8.73 -1.98
N GLU A 17 7.16 8.58 -2.69
CA GLU A 17 8.40 9.29 -2.36
C GLU A 17 8.31 10.79 -2.58
N THR A 18 7.27 11.29 -3.24
CA THR A 18 7.07 12.73 -3.40
C THR A 18 6.65 13.41 -2.11
N ASN A 19 6.21 12.66 -1.10
CA ASN A 19 5.88 13.22 0.20
C ASN A 19 7.15 13.41 1.03
N LYS A 20 7.54 14.66 1.26
CA LYS A 20 8.77 14.99 1.99
C LYS A 20 8.71 14.67 3.47
N ASP A 21 7.53 14.48 4.02
CA ASP A 21 7.35 14.13 5.43
C ASP A 21 7.52 12.64 5.70
N ILE A 22 7.59 11.83 4.64
CA ILE A 22 7.86 10.39 4.74
C ILE A 22 9.37 10.18 4.63
N LEU A 23 9.94 9.47 5.61
CA LEU A 23 11.38 9.27 5.67
C LEU A 23 11.85 8.08 4.84
N ALA A 24 10.99 7.10 4.62
CA ALA A 24 11.33 5.91 3.83
C ALA A 24 10.09 5.32 3.16
N VAL A 25 10.27 4.80 1.95
CA VAL A 25 9.27 3.97 1.26
C VAL A 25 9.93 2.63 1.02
N ASN A 26 9.38 1.58 1.62
CA ASN A 26 9.94 0.23 1.57
C ASN A 26 8.99 -0.70 0.81
N THR A 27 9.55 -1.79 0.28
CA THR A 27 8.78 -2.81 -0.44
C THR A 27 9.00 -4.19 0.18
N PRO A 28 8.54 -4.40 1.44
CA PRO A 28 8.69 -5.70 2.09
C PRO A 28 7.85 -6.76 1.38
N PHE A 29 8.27 -8.01 1.47
CA PHE A 29 7.57 -9.11 0.81
C PHE A 29 6.20 -9.38 1.46
N SER A 30 6.09 -9.21 2.77
CA SER A 30 4.88 -9.48 3.54
C SER A 30 4.74 -8.53 4.71
N VAL A 31 3.57 -8.56 5.36
CA VAL A 31 3.35 -7.82 6.60
C VAL A 31 4.33 -8.28 7.69
N ASP A 32 4.56 -9.59 7.80
CA ASP A 32 5.49 -10.13 8.78
C ASP A 32 6.91 -9.59 8.56
N ASP A 33 7.37 -9.56 7.32
CA ASP A 33 8.67 -8.98 6.98
C ASP A 33 8.72 -7.50 7.33
N MET A 34 7.66 -6.76 7.02
CA MET A 34 7.55 -5.34 7.37
C MET A 34 7.74 -5.13 8.87
N LEU A 35 7.08 -5.93 9.70
CA LEU A 35 7.16 -5.80 11.15
C LEU A 35 8.57 -6.02 11.68
N GLN A 36 9.35 -6.86 10.99
CA GLN A 36 10.73 -7.14 11.38
C GLN A 36 11.72 -6.07 10.95
N ILE A 37 11.47 -5.41 9.81
CA ILE A 37 12.42 -4.46 9.24
C ILE A 37 12.15 -3.01 9.59
N THR A 38 10.97 -2.69 10.13
CA THR A 38 10.63 -1.29 10.44
C THR A 38 11.54 -0.76 11.54
N ASN A 39 12.32 0.27 11.21
CA ASN A 39 13.22 0.94 12.16
C ASN A 39 13.23 2.46 11.97
N ILE A 40 12.58 2.97 10.94
CA ILE A 40 12.48 4.39 10.63
C ILE A 40 11.01 4.73 10.44
N ALA A 41 10.57 5.85 10.97
CA ALA A 41 9.20 6.35 10.81
C ALA A 41 9.19 7.88 10.81
N PRO A 42 8.23 8.52 10.11
CA PRO A 42 7.16 7.88 9.34
C PRO A 42 7.68 7.20 8.08
N ALA A 43 7.13 6.02 7.80
CA ALA A 43 7.48 5.26 6.61
C ALA A 43 6.23 4.72 5.94
N LEU A 44 6.30 4.55 4.63
CA LEU A 44 5.27 3.85 3.87
C LEU A 44 5.85 2.54 3.36
N ASN A 45 5.05 1.49 3.47
CA ASN A 45 5.42 0.15 3.04
C ASN A 45 4.45 -0.29 1.95
N VAL A 46 4.98 -0.69 0.81
CA VAL A 46 4.21 -1.13 -0.36
C VAL A 46 4.34 -2.64 -0.44
N ILE A 47 3.24 -3.35 -0.30
CA ILE A 47 3.23 -4.81 -0.22
C ILE A 47 2.28 -5.36 -1.28
N TYR A 48 2.80 -6.23 -2.15
CA TYR A 48 1.96 -7.00 -3.04
C TYR A 48 1.30 -8.12 -2.24
N VAL A 49 -0.04 -8.14 -2.19
CA VAL A 49 -0.75 -9.12 -1.38
C VAL A 49 -1.45 -10.20 -2.20
N GLY A 50 -1.42 -10.10 -3.50
CA GLY A 50 -1.97 -11.12 -4.37
C GLY A 50 -2.90 -10.55 -5.43
N ASP A 51 -3.56 -11.44 -6.14
CA ASP A 51 -4.53 -11.03 -7.15
C ASP A 51 -5.76 -11.92 -7.12
N ARG A 52 -6.82 -11.44 -7.78
CA ARG A 52 -8.03 -12.21 -8.04
C ARG A 52 -8.18 -12.35 -9.55
N VAL A 53 -8.39 -13.57 -9.99
CA VAL A 53 -8.63 -13.89 -11.39
C VAL A 53 -10.12 -13.77 -11.64
N GLY A 54 -10.49 -12.93 -12.58
CA GLY A 54 -11.87 -12.72 -12.98
C GLY A 54 -12.24 -13.48 -14.25
N ASP A 55 -13.10 -12.89 -15.05
CA ASP A 55 -13.61 -13.53 -16.23
C ASP A 55 -12.51 -13.83 -17.24
N SER A 56 -12.62 -14.98 -17.87
CA SER A 56 -11.76 -15.38 -18.96
C SER A 56 -12.12 -14.60 -20.24
N VAL A 57 -11.11 -14.28 -21.02
CA VAL A 57 -11.27 -13.67 -22.35
C VAL A 57 -10.53 -14.52 -23.38
N GLY A 58 -10.98 -14.48 -24.63
CA GLY A 58 -10.32 -15.24 -25.69
C GLY A 58 -10.34 -16.74 -25.47
N GLN A 59 -11.44 -17.28 -24.97
CA GLN A 59 -11.63 -18.72 -24.73
C GLN A 59 -10.56 -19.31 -23.79
N GLY A 60 -10.26 -18.58 -22.72
CA GLY A 60 -9.28 -19.02 -21.72
C GLY A 60 -7.84 -18.61 -22.02
N GLN A 61 -7.61 -17.86 -23.10
CA GLN A 61 -6.27 -17.39 -23.43
C GLN A 61 -5.76 -16.33 -22.47
N ALA A 62 -6.67 -15.57 -21.86
CA ALA A 62 -6.33 -14.54 -20.88
C ALA A 62 -7.47 -14.39 -19.89
N ASN A 63 -7.19 -13.68 -18.80
CA ASN A 63 -8.18 -13.37 -17.76
C ASN A 63 -8.11 -11.90 -17.39
N THR A 64 -9.25 -11.35 -16.95
CA THR A 64 -9.21 -10.10 -16.21
C THR A 64 -8.64 -10.41 -14.83
N VAL A 65 -7.66 -9.61 -14.40
CA VAL A 65 -6.99 -9.81 -13.12
C VAL A 65 -7.10 -8.53 -12.32
N THR A 66 -7.44 -8.68 -11.04
CA THR A 66 -7.42 -7.58 -10.08
C THR A 66 -6.25 -7.80 -9.14
N GLN A 67 -5.25 -6.94 -9.25
CA GLN A 67 -4.03 -7.01 -8.47
C GLN A 67 -4.18 -6.13 -7.23
N GLN A 68 -3.80 -6.66 -6.06
CA GLN A 68 -3.98 -5.98 -4.78
C GLN A 68 -2.64 -5.53 -4.20
N TRP A 69 -2.60 -4.26 -3.82
CA TRP A 69 -1.42 -3.63 -3.22
C TRP A 69 -1.80 -3.01 -1.88
N LEU A 70 -1.19 -3.51 -0.82
CA LEU A 70 -1.38 -2.99 0.53
C LEU A 70 -0.32 -1.92 0.79
N ILE A 71 -0.78 -0.73 1.19
CA ILE A 71 0.13 0.34 1.57
C ILE A 71 -0.07 0.59 3.06
N VAL A 72 1.00 0.44 3.83
CA VAL A 72 0.95 0.54 5.28
C VAL A 72 1.79 1.73 5.73
N LEU A 73 1.13 2.66 6.43
CA LEU A 73 1.83 3.76 7.07
C LEU A 73 2.31 3.29 8.45
N ALA A 74 3.59 3.44 8.70
CA ALA A 74 4.20 3.19 10.01
C ALA A 74 4.55 4.53 10.65
N VAL A 75 4.07 4.76 11.85
CA VAL A 75 4.44 5.93 12.64
C VAL A 75 5.01 5.45 13.98
N ARG A 76 5.89 6.26 14.56
CA ARG A 76 6.48 5.89 15.84
C ARG A 76 5.44 6.03 16.94
N ASP A 77 5.27 4.95 17.68
CA ASP A 77 4.45 4.94 18.87
C ASP A 77 5.35 5.27 20.07
N ALA A 78 5.45 6.56 20.37
CA ALA A 78 6.25 7.02 21.49
C ALA A 78 5.52 6.84 22.83
N SER A 79 4.24 6.49 22.79
CA SER A 79 3.43 6.29 23.97
C SER A 79 3.53 4.84 24.42
N SER A 80 4.02 4.63 25.64
CA SER A 80 3.94 3.33 26.29
C SER A 80 2.58 3.09 26.92
N GLN A 81 1.64 4.03 26.76
CA GLN A 81 0.33 4.00 27.39
C GLN A 81 -0.75 3.77 26.34
N LEU A 82 -1.43 2.64 26.45
CA LEU A 82 -2.44 2.22 25.49
C LEU A 82 -3.66 3.14 25.44
N ASP A 83 -3.86 3.96 26.47
CA ASP A 83 -4.98 4.89 26.56
C ASP A 83 -4.72 6.25 25.90
N GLN A 84 -3.51 6.48 25.37
CA GLN A 84 -3.15 7.76 24.74
C GLN A 84 -2.95 7.65 23.23
N THR A 85 -3.79 6.89 22.58
CA THR A 85 -3.68 6.66 21.13
C THR A 85 -4.09 7.88 20.29
N THR A 86 -4.71 8.89 20.91
CA THR A 86 -5.09 10.11 20.21
C THR A 86 -3.89 10.84 19.60
N SER A 87 -2.75 10.86 20.30
CA SER A 87 -1.55 11.52 19.79
C SER A 87 -0.98 10.80 18.57
N ILE A 88 -1.09 9.46 18.53
CA ILE A 88 -0.68 8.66 17.39
C ILE A 88 -1.55 9.01 16.18
N ARG A 89 -2.86 9.08 16.37
CA ARG A 89 -3.79 9.43 15.29
C ARG A 89 -3.58 10.85 14.79
N LYS A 90 -3.29 11.80 15.66
CA LYS A 90 -2.96 13.18 15.27
C LYS A 90 -1.69 13.23 14.42
N GLN A 91 -0.69 12.43 14.78
CA GLN A 91 0.55 12.35 14.01
C GLN A 91 0.30 11.71 12.65
N ALA A 92 -0.52 10.67 12.58
CA ALA A 92 -0.78 9.93 11.36
C ALA A 92 -1.73 10.67 10.40
N ASP A 93 -2.64 11.48 10.93
CA ASP A 93 -3.73 12.09 10.15
C ASP A 93 -3.28 12.81 8.88
N PRO A 94 -2.34 13.77 8.93
CA PRO A 94 -1.95 14.45 7.69
C PRO A 94 -1.26 13.52 6.71
N LEU A 95 -0.54 12.53 7.20
CA LEU A 95 0.16 11.56 6.35
C LEU A 95 -0.84 10.63 5.66
N ILE A 96 -1.89 10.21 6.37
CA ILE A 96 -2.96 9.39 5.80
C ILE A 96 -3.70 10.18 4.73
N ARG A 97 -4.07 11.42 5.02
CA ARG A 97 -4.80 12.24 4.05
C ARG A 97 -4.01 12.46 2.77
N GLU A 98 -2.71 12.69 2.89
CA GLU A 98 -1.87 12.87 1.71
C GLU A 98 -1.73 11.57 0.93
N LEU A 99 -1.54 10.44 1.62
CA LEU A 99 -1.50 9.13 0.97
C LEU A 99 -2.78 8.87 0.18
N LEU A 100 -3.93 9.06 0.81
CA LEU A 100 -5.21 8.80 0.16
C LEU A 100 -5.46 9.74 -1.02
N ASN A 101 -5.06 11.00 -0.91
CA ASN A 101 -5.18 11.94 -2.02
C ASN A 101 -4.29 11.56 -3.19
N LYS A 102 -3.07 11.12 -2.93
CA LYS A 102 -2.15 10.69 -4.00
C LYS A 102 -2.64 9.43 -4.70
N MET A 103 -3.16 8.48 -3.95
CA MET A 103 -3.60 7.20 -4.50
C MET A 103 -5.00 7.24 -5.11
N LYS A 104 -5.78 8.27 -4.82
CA LYS A 104 -7.15 8.38 -5.31
C LYS A 104 -7.17 8.47 -6.83
N GLY A 105 -7.64 7.41 -7.48
CA GLY A 105 -7.67 7.34 -8.93
C GLY A 105 -6.31 7.42 -9.59
N PHE A 106 -5.24 7.08 -8.88
CA PHE A 106 -3.89 7.16 -9.43
C PHE A 106 -3.77 6.26 -10.66
N ASN A 107 -3.40 6.88 -11.77
CA ASN A 107 -3.12 6.16 -13.01
C ASN A 107 -1.61 5.90 -13.09
N PRO A 108 -1.17 4.64 -13.03
CA PRO A 108 0.26 4.34 -13.07
C PRO A 108 0.89 4.59 -14.44
N ASN A 109 0.06 4.85 -15.48
CA ASN A 109 0.52 5.05 -16.85
C ASN A 109 1.37 3.89 -17.37
N VAL A 110 0.98 2.68 -16.99
CA VAL A 110 1.57 1.44 -17.50
C VAL A 110 0.53 0.79 -18.41
N ALA A 111 0.94 0.44 -19.62
CA ALA A 111 0.04 -0.13 -20.61
C ALA A 111 -0.68 -1.35 -20.05
N GLY A 112 -1.99 -1.37 -20.15
CA GLY A 112 -2.85 -2.45 -19.71
C GLY A 112 -3.35 -2.34 -18.28
N PHE A 113 -2.74 -1.52 -17.44
CA PHE A 113 -3.17 -1.33 -16.05
C PHE A 113 -4.14 -0.15 -15.96
N ARG A 114 -5.19 -0.33 -15.17
CA ARG A 114 -6.17 0.71 -14.91
C ARG A 114 -5.82 1.53 -13.67
N PRO A 115 -6.43 2.71 -13.51
CA PRO A 115 -6.24 3.51 -12.29
C PRO A 115 -6.60 2.72 -11.03
N PHE A 116 -5.90 3.02 -9.94
CA PHE A 116 -6.12 2.36 -8.66
C PHE A 116 -7.43 2.75 -8.02
N VAL A 117 -8.05 1.80 -7.34
CA VAL A 117 -9.27 1.97 -6.56
C VAL A 117 -9.01 1.50 -5.13
N ARG A 118 -9.46 2.27 -4.15
CA ARG A 118 -9.35 1.88 -2.75
C ARG A 118 -10.43 0.88 -2.39
N VAL A 119 -10.05 -0.16 -1.63
CA VAL A 119 -10.97 -1.18 -1.11
C VAL A 119 -10.68 -1.43 0.36
N ASP A 120 -11.53 -2.20 1.03
CA ASP A 120 -11.29 -2.58 2.42
C ASP A 120 -10.02 -3.39 2.55
N PRO A 121 -9.13 -3.07 3.51
CA PRO A 121 -7.87 -3.78 3.65
C PRO A 121 -8.02 -5.22 4.14
N GLY A 122 -9.10 -5.54 4.86
CA GLY A 122 -9.31 -6.87 5.38
C GLY A 122 -8.32 -7.28 6.47
N VAL A 123 -7.42 -6.40 6.87
CA VAL A 123 -6.42 -6.66 7.91
C VAL A 123 -6.36 -5.48 8.86
N GLN A 124 -6.05 -5.77 10.12
CA GLN A 124 -5.66 -4.77 11.11
C GLN A 124 -4.32 -5.21 11.67
N ILE A 125 -3.38 -4.28 11.73
CA ILE A 125 -2.03 -4.61 12.15
C ILE A 125 -1.80 -4.15 13.58
N GLY A 126 -2.30 -2.96 13.93
CA GLY A 126 -2.14 -2.40 15.27
C GLY A 126 -0.76 -1.84 15.51
N SER A 127 -0.21 -2.13 16.68
CA SER A 127 1.13 -1.66 17.04
C SER A 127 2.04 -2.82 17.36
N SER A 128 3.33 -2.63 17.09
CA SER A 128 4.36 -3.65 17.36
C SER A 128 5.71 -2.97 17.46
N ALA A 129 6.48 -3.34 18.49
CA ALA A 129 7.88 -2.92 18.66
C ALA A 129 8.07 -1.39 18.59
N GLY A 130 7.14 -0.61 19.14
CA GLY A 130 7.24 0.84 19.19
C GLY A 130 6.74 1.57 17.95
N PHE A 131 6.05 0.88 17.06
CA PHE A 131 5.45 1.48 15.86
C PHE A 131 3.97 1.15 15.78
N ALA A 132 3.18 2.11 15.29
CA ALA A 132 1.77 1.91 14.97
C ALA A 132 1.61 1.86 13.46
N TYR A 133 0.75 0.97 12.97
CA TYR A 133 0.60 0.67 11.56
C TYR A 133 -0.84 0.92 11.10
N PHE A 134 -0.97 1.61 9.98
CA PHE A 134 -2.27 1.93 9.36
C PHE A 134 -2.30 1.37 7.94
N PRO A 135 -3.06 0.28 7.69
CA PRO A 135 -3.11 -0.36 6.38
C PRO A 135 -4.19 0.24 5.48
N PHE A 136 -3.86 0.35 4.19
CA PHE A 136 -4.81 0.79 3.16
C PHE A 136 -4.61 -0.10 1.93
N LEU A 137 -5.69 -0.66 1.41
CA LEU A 137 -5.62 -1.58 0.27
C LEU A 137 -6.13 -0.91 -0.99
N PHE A 138 -5.35 -1.06 -2.06
CA PHE A 138 -5.68 -0.54 -3.38
C PHE A 138 -5.64 -1.65 -4.42
N GLU A 139 -6.49 -1.52 -5.43
CA GLU A 139 -6.57 -2.50 -6.51
C GLU A 139 -6.37 -1.82 -7.85
N THR A 140 -5.68 -2.51 -8.75
CA THR A 140 -5.62 -2.16 -10.16
C THR A 140 -6.00 -3.39 -10.99
N LYS A 141 -6.62 -3.16 -12.14
CA LYS A 141 -7.06 -4.24 -13.03
C LYS A 141 -6.26 -4.24 -14.31
N PHE A 142 -6.07 -5.43 -14.84
CA PHE A 142 -5.44 -5.61 -16.16
C PHE A 142 -5.91 -6.94 -16.76
N ILE A 143 -5.54 -7.17 -18.01
CA ILE A 143 -5.79 -8.44 -18.69
C ILE A 143 -4.46 -9.16 -18.81
N GLY A 144 -4.41 -10.34 -18.21
CA GLY A 144 -3.17 -11.13 -18.18
C GLY A 144 -3.36 -12.62 -18.35
#